data_5a1686b723905ef67c98188e10b540f2
#
_entry.id   5a1686b723905ef67c98188e10b540f2
#
_cell.length_a   1.000
_cell.length_b   1.000
_cell.length_c   1.000
_cell.angle_alpha   90.00
_cell.angle_beta   90.00
_cell.angle_gamma   90.00
#
_symmetry.space_group_name_H-M   'P 1'
#
loop_
_entity.id
_entity.type
_entity.pdbx_description
1 polymer ?
#
loop_
_entity_poly.entity_id
_entity_poly.type
_entity_poly.pdbx_seq_one_letter_code
_entity_poly.pdbx_strand_id
1 'polypeptide(L)'
;MRVKVVFQGLRRPDRDERFLFADRGRSRVLVREVLLCCGDTPVVFAHTVLRPEDLDGPWRSVARLGTRPLGAALFADPRIRRFPLHQRKIGRHHELHRRVRVHVADTPESLWARRSLFRLHDSPILVTEVFLPEILAL
;
A
#
# COMPACT_ATOMS: atom_id res chain seq x y z
N MET A 1 -3.22 5.28 -16.66
CA MET A 1 -2.99 5.62 -15.23
C MET A 1 -1.49 5.56 -14.94
N ARG A 2 -0.98 6.57 -14.26
CA ARG A 2 0.45 6.70 -14.00
C ARG A 2 0.75 6.43 -12.52
N VAL A 3 1.85 5.71 -12.25
CA VAL A 3 2.33 5.46 -10.89
C VAL A 3 3.44 6.44 -10.56
N LYS A 4 3.29 7.17 -9.45
CA LYS A 4 4.33 8.04 -8.91
C LYS A 4 4.76 7.47 -7.56
N VAL A 5 5.99 6.96 -7.48
CA VAL A 5 6.54 6.46 -6.22
C VAL A 5 6.90 7.65 -5.34
N VAL A 6 6.30 7.72 -4.16
CA VAL A 6 6.56 8.81 -3.21
C VAL A 6 7.44 8.36 -2.05
N PHE A 7 7.48 7.07 -1.76
CA PHE A 7 8.41 6.51 -0.79
C PHE A 7 8.63 5.01 -1.06
N GLN A 8 9.84 4.55 -0.94
CA GLN A 8 10.16 3.13 -0.88
C GLN A 8 11.39 2.95 0.00
N GLY A 9 11.25 2.17 1.06
CA GLY A 9 12.33 1.96 2.00
C GLY A 9 11.85 1.29 3.28
N LEU A 10 12.74 1.24 4.25
CA LEU A 10 12.46 0.62 5.54
C LEU A 10 11.87 1.64 6.50
N ARG A 11 10.76 1.25 7.13
CA ARG A 11 10.11 1.99 8.21
C ARG A 11 9.52 0.99 9.20
N ARG A 12 9.23 1.46 10.41
CA ARG A 12 8.40 0.69 11.32
C ARG A 12 6.99 0.61 10.76
N PRO A 13 6.32 -0.55 10.87
CA PRO A 13 4.95 -0.67 10.39
C PRO A 13 4.02 0.27 11.17
N ASP A 14 2.95 0.69 10.51
CA ASP A 14 1.88 1.44 11.17
C ASP A 14 1.24 0.58 12.25
N ARG A 15 0.61 1.23 13.21
CA ARG A 15 0.04 0.56 14.37
C ARG A 15 -0.90 -0.58 14.00
N ASP A 16 -1.75 -0.37 13.00
CA ASP A 16 -2.75 -1.36 12.58
C ASP A 16 -2.20 -2.41 11.60
N GLU A 17 -0.89 -2.38 11.31
CA GLU A 17 -0.22 -3.37 10.49
C GLU A 17 0.68 -4.30 11.30
N ARG A 18 0.88 -3.99 12.57
CA ARG A 18 1.84 -4.73 13.42
C ARG A 18 1.51 -6.20 13.57
N PHE A 19 0.24 -6.56 13.47
CA PHE A 19 -0.21 -7.95 13.59
C PHE A 19 0.41 -8.86 12.53
N LEU A 20 0.85 -8.28 11.39
CA LEU A 20 1.38 -9.03 10.27
C LEU A 20 2.80 -9.56 10.54
N PHE A 21 3.50 -8.97 11.50
CA PHE A 21 4.92 -9.22 11.74
C PHE A 21 5.13 -9.91 13.08
N ALA A 22 6.05 -10.92 13.10
CA ALA A 22 6.29 -11.76 14.26
C ALA A 22 6.73 -10.98 15.51
N ASP A 23 7.53 -9.93 15.34
CA ASP A 23 8.01 -9.10 16.45
C ASP A 23 7.06 -7.92 16.77
N ARG A 24 5.88 -7.90 16.19
CA ARG A 24 4.84 -6.89 16.40
C ARG A 24 5.30 -5.47 16.10
N GLY A 25 6.16 -5.34 15.10
CA GLY A 25 6.59 -4.04 14.62
C GLY A 25 7.80 -3.44 15.34
N ARG A 26 8.55 -4.23 16.05
CA ARG A 26 9.83 -3.76 16.65
C ARG A 26 10.87 -3.51 15.58
N SER A 27 10.89 -4.36 14.55
CA SER A 27 11.82 -4.21 13.44
C SER A 27 11.20 -3.41 12.31
N ARG A 28 12.05 -2.81 11.49
CA ARG A 28 11.62 -2.11 10.29
C ARG A 28 11.16 -3.11 9.24
N VAL A 29 10.18 -2.70 8.47
CA VAL A 29 9.62 -3.48 7.36
C VAL A 29 9.78 -2.69 6.08
N LEU A 30 9.64 -3.35 4.93
CA LEU A 30 9.64 -2.64 3.67
C LEU A 30 8.29 -1.98 3.45
N VAL A 31 8.32 -0.69 3.14
CA VAL A 31 7.15 0.12 2.83
C VAL A 31 7.33 0.69 1.43
N ARG A 32 6.29 0.59 0.61
CA ARG A 32 6.21 1.24 -0.69
C ARG A 32 4.94 2.08 -0.71
N GLU A 33 5.09 3.37 -0.98
CA GLU A 33 3.95 4.28 -1.09
C GLU A 33 3.97 4.95 -2.44
N VAL A 34 2.84 4.92 -3.13
CA VAL A 34 2.70 5.47 -4.46
C VAL A 34 1.41 6.28 -4.56
N LEU A 35 1.44 7.27 -5.45
CA LEU A 35 0.23 7.92 -5.93
C LEU A 35 -0.10 7.33 -7.28
N LEU A 36 -1.34 6.88 -7.43
CA LEU A 36 -1.89 6.53 -8.74
C LEU A 36 -2.56 7.77 -9.28
N CYS A 37 -2.14 8.19 -10.46
CA CYS A 37 -2.59 9.44 -11.06
C CYS A 37 -3.31 9.20 -12.37
N CYS A 38 -4.39 9.95 -12.58
CA CYS A 38 -5.04 10.05 -13.88
C CYS A 38 -4.54 11.37 -14.50
N GLY A 39 -3.67 11.29 -15.51
CA GLY A 39 -2.89 12.46 -15.91
C GLY A 39 -2.01 12.92 -14.76
N ASP A 40 -2.15 14.18 -14.36
CA ASP A 40 -1.39 14.75 -13.23
C ASP A 40 -2.21 14.75 -11.92
N THR A 41 -3.42 14.23 -11.94
CA THR A 41 -4.32 14.25 -10.79
C THR A 41 -4.21 12.96 -9.99
N PRO A 42 -3.75 13.01 -8.73
CA PRO A 42 -3.74 11.83 -7.86
C PRO A 42 -5.18 11.39 -7.55
N VAL A 43 -5.44 10.09 -7.69
CA VAL A 43 -6.76 9.51 -7.41
C VAL A 43 -6.72 8.43 -6.34
N VAL A 44 -5.57 7.80 -6.11
CA VAL A 44 -5.38 6.78 -5.07
C VAL A 44 -4.00 6.96 -4.46
N PHE A 45 -3.93 6.85 -3.14
CA PHE A 45 -2.66 6.68 -2.42
C PHE A 45 -2.59 5.22 -1.98
N ALA A 46 -1.60 4.48 -2.49
CA ALA A 46 -1.43 3.07 -2.18
C ALA A 46 -0.22 2.86 -1.27
N HIS A 47 -0.45 2.12 -0.20
CA HIS A 47 0.53 1.82 0.83
C HIS A 47 0.69 0.30 0.94
N THR A 48 1.90 -0.19 0.72
CA THR A 48 2.22 -1.62 0.72
C THR A 48 3.28 -1.90 1.76
N VAL A 49 3.07 -2.95 2.56
CA VAL A 49 4.06 -3.41 3.54
C VAL A 49 4.33 -4.89 3.36
N LEU A 50 5.59 -5.27 3.52
CA LEU A 50 6.02 -6.66 3.49
C LEU A 50 7.33 -6.81 4.27
N ARG A 51 7.68 -8.07 4.56
CA ARG A 51 8.93 -8.36 5.25
C ARG A 51 10.11 -8.14 4.31
N PRO A 52 11.19 -7.47 4.75
CA PRO A 52 12.35 -7.18 3.88
C PRO A 52 12.98 -8.44 3.27
N GLU A 53 13.04 -9.53 4.04
CA GLU A 53 13.62 -10.78 3.57
C GLU A 53 12.88 -11.41 2.39
N ASP A 54 11.61 -11.08 2.23
CA ASP A 54 10.79 -11.63 1.14
C ASP A 54 11.11 -11.00 -0.23
N LEU A 55 11.85 -9.89 -0.25
CA LEU A 55 12.29 -9.29 -1.51
C LEU A 55 13.34 -10.10 -2.24
N ASP A 56 14.09 -10.94 -1.53
CA ASP A 56 15.04 -11.86 -2.13
C ASP A 56 14.41 -13.25 -2.35
N GLY A 57 13.15 -13.40 -2.03
CA GLY A 57 12.40 -14.65 -2.09
C GLY A 57 11.08 -14.48 -2.85
N PRO A 58 9.94 -14.85 -2.20
CA PRO A 58 8.64 -14.88 -2.88
C PRO A 58 8.24 -13.56 -3.53
N TRP A 59 8.56 -12.43 -2.91
CA TRP A 59 8.16 -11.11 -3.41
C TRP A 59 9.26 -10.36 -4.16
N ARG A 60 10.21 -11.09 -4.77
CA ARG A 60 11.29 -10.45 -5.54
C ARG A 60 10.75 -9.58 -6.69
N SER A 61 9.58 -9.92 -7.23
CA SER A 61 8.96 -9.13 -8.30
C SER A 61 8.60 -7.71 -7.85
N VAL A 62 8.31 -7.52 -6.56
CA VAL A 62 7.99 -6.20 -6.01
C VAL A 62 9.22 -5.30 -6.02
N ALA A 63 10.40 -5.86 -5.72
CA ALA A 63 11.65 -5.10 -5.74
C ALA A 63 11.97 -4.54 -7.14
N ARG A 64 11.45 -5.16 -8.19
CA ARG A 64 11.74 -4.79 -9.58
C ARG A 64 10.63 -4.01 -10.26
N LEU A 65 9.61 -3.58 -9.50
CA LEU A 65 8.45 -2.90 -10.10
C LEU A 65 8.79 -1.55 -10.71
N GLY A 66 9.67 -0.77 -10.07
CA GLY A 66 9.90 0.60 -10.49
C GLY A 66 8.59 1.40 -10.46
N THR A 67 8.20 1.94 -11.62
CA THR A 67 6.94 2.69 -11.76
C THR A 67 5.79 1.84 -12.30
N ARG A 68 5.97 0.52 -12.42
CA ARG A 68 4.88 -0.37 -12.84
C ARG A 68 3.88 -0.58 -11.70
N PRO A 69 2.58 -0.77 -12.00
CA PRO A 69 1.58 -1.03 -10.99
C PRO A 69 1.84 -2.35 -10.26
N LEU A 70 1.68 -2.34 -8.94
CA LEU A 70 1.82 -3.55 -8.12
C LEU A 70 0.81 -4.63 -8.53
N GLY A 71 -0.40 -4.22 -8.92
CA GLY A 71 -1.44 -5.17 -9.36
C GLY A 71 -0.98 -6.10 -10.47
N ALA A 72 -0.13 -5.63 -11.37
CA ALA A 72 0.41 -6.45 -12.44
C ALA A 72 1.20 -7.66 -11.89
N ALA A 73 1.97 -7.47 -10.83
CA ALA A 73 2.70 -8.55 -10.17
C ALA A 73 1.77 -9.47 -9.37
N LEU A 74 0.78 -8.89 -8.67
CA LEU A 74 -0.14 -9.64 -7.81
C LEU A 74 -1.09 -10.53 -8.60
N PHE A 75 -1.55 -10.09 -9.76
CA PHE A 75 -2.54 -10.83 -10.55
C PHE A 75 -1.92 -11.72 -11.64
N ALA A 76 -0.62 -11.62 -11.89
CA ALA A 76 0.06 -12.41 -12.89
C ALA A 76 0.39 -13.83 -12.41
N ASP A 77 0.50 -14.05 -11.11
CA ASP A 77 0.91 -15.33 -10.54
C ASP A 77 -0.29 -16.04 -9.90
N PRO A 78 -0.76 -17.19 -10.46
CA PRO A 78 -1.91 -17.91 -9.91
C PRO A 78 -1.65 -18.55 -8.55
N ARG A 79 -0.40 -18.63 -8.09
CA ARG A 79 -0.06 -19.16 -6.77
C ARG A 79 -0.35 -18.17 -5.65
N ILE A 80 -0.58 -16.90 -5.98
CA ILE A 80 -0.86 -15.87 -5.00
C ILE A 80 -2.30 -16.03 -4.49
N ARG A 81 -2.44 -16.17 -3.16
CA ARG A 81 -3.74 -16.27 -2.49
C ARG A 81 -4.22 -14.87 -2.12
N ARG A 82 -5.48 -14.58 -2.43
CA ARG A 82 -6.15 -13.35 -2.03
C ARG A 82 -7.10 -13.62 -0.88
N PHE A 83 -7.07 -12.73 0.11
CA PHE A 83 -8.01 -12.78 1.23
C PHE A 83 -9.09 -11.71 1.04
N PRO A 84 -10.24 -11.82 1.75
CA PRO A 84 -11.32 -10.86 1.60
C PRO A 84 -10.87 -9.42 1.85
N LEU A 85 -11.44 -8.50 1.07
CA LEU A 85 -11.18 -7.07 1.21
C LEU A 85 -11.86 -6.52 2.45
N HIS A 86 -11.19 -5.56 3.10
CA HIS A 86 -11.76 -4.81 4.20
C HIS A 86 -11.76 -3.34 3.86
N GLN A 87 -12.92 -2.69 4.05
CA GLN A 87 -13.09 -1.26 3.80
C GLN A 87 -13.37 -0.54 5.11
N ARG A 88 -12.82 0.67 5.25
CA ARG A 88 -13.12 1.53 6.40
C ARG A 88 -12.82 2.98 6.05
N LYS A 89 -13.45 3.89 6.78
CA LYS A 89 -13.08 5.30 6.76
C LYS A 89 -11.89 5.53 7.68
N ILE A 90 -10.95 6.34 7.23
CA ILE A 90 -9.83 6.82 8.05
C ILE A 90 -9.95 8.32 8.25
N GLY A 91 -9.74 8.75 9.49
CA GLY A 91 -9.81 10.17 9.87
C GLY A 91 -8.43 10.79 9.98
N ARG A 92 -8.41 12.08 10.34
CA ARG A 92 -7.19 12.90 10.37
C ARG A 92 -6.09 12.37 11.29
N HIS A 93 -6.46 11.60 12.32
CA HIS A 93 -5.50 11.05 13.28
C HIS A 93 -4.89 9.72 12.84
N HIS A 94 -5.40 9.12 11.77
CA HIS A 94 -4.85 7.90 11.21
C HIS A 94 -3.51 8.17 10.53
N GLU A 95 -2.55 7.28 10.71
CA GLU A 95 -1.19 7.45 10.17
C GLU A 95 -1.19 7.60 8.64
N LEU A 96 -2.02 6.82 7.94
CA LEU A 96 -2.13 6.94 6.47
C LEU A 96 -2.73 8.28 6.05
N HIS A 97 -3.73 8.77 6.78
CA HIS A 97 -4.32 10.07 6.47
C HIS A 97 -3.28 11.18 6.57
N ARG A 98 -2.44 11.12 7.60
CA ARG A 98 -1.36 12.10 7.76
C ARG A 98 -0.38 12.07 6.58
N ARG A 99 -0.03 10.87 6.10
CA ARG A 99 0.88 10.75 4.96
C ARG A 99 0.25 11.21 3.66
N VAL A 100 -1.04 10.97 3.46
CA VAL A 100 -1.75 11.51 2.30
C VAL A 100 -1.65 13.04 2.27
N ARG A 101 -1.84 13.70 3.41
CA ARG A 101 -1.79 15.17 3.49
C ARG A 101 -0.43 15.76 3.12
N VAL A 102 0.64 15.00 3.22
CA VAL A 102 1.97 15.45 2.78
C VAL A 102 2.01 15.64 1.26
N HIS A 103 1.24 14.83 0.52
CA HIS A 103 1.32 14.78 -0.94
C HIS A 103 0.11 15.39 -1.63
N VAL A 104 -1.01 15.54 -0.94
CA VAL A 104 -2.28 15.99 -1.52
C VAL A 104 -2.81 17.16 -0.72
N ALA A 105 -3.01 18.30 -1.41
CA ALA A 105 -3.61 19.48 -0.80
C ALA A 105 -5.12 19.29 -0.62
N ASP A 106 -5.70 20.04 0.33
CA ASP A 106 -7.15 20.06 0.57
C ASP A 106 -7.75 18.68 0.82
N THR A 107 -7.04 17.85 1.58
CA THR A 107 -7.50 16.51 1.91
C THR A 107 -8.70 16.57 2.84
N PRO A 108 -9.82 15.88 2.52
CA PRO A 108 -10.99 15.81 3.40
C PRO A 108 -10.67 15.23 4.77
N GLU A 109 -11.50 15.52 5.77
CA GLU A 109 -11.30 15.02 7.13
C GLU A 109 -11.37 13.50 7.22
N SER A 110 -12.14 12.86 6.36
CA SER A 110 -12.19 11.40 6.29
C SER A 110 -12.04 10.93 4.85
N LEU A 111 -11.38 9.79 4.69
CA LEU A 111 -11.14 9.15 3.41
C LEU A 111 -11.53 7.68 3.51
N TRP A 112 -12.06 7.12 2.44
CA TRP A 112 -12.27 5.68 2.34
C TRP A 112 -10.96 4.99 2.01
N ALA A 113 -10.71 3.86 2.69
CA ALA A 113 -9.57 3.01 2.44
C ALA A 113 -10.02 1.57 2.25
N ARG A 114 -9.28 0.84 1.44
CA ARG A 114 -9.49 -0.57 1.17
C ARG A 114 -8.19 -1.32 1.42
N ARG A 115 -8.27 -2.39 2.22
CA ARG A 115 -7.11 -3.18 2.60
C ARG A 115 -7.24 -4.59 2.05
N SER A 116 -6.19 -5.09 1.44
CA SER A 116 -6.12 -6.42 0.85
C SER A 116 -4.87 -7.14 1.35
N LEU A 117 -5.04 -8.37 1.83
CA LEU A 117 -3.93 -9.23 2.18
C LEU A 117 -3.74 -10.26 1.07
N PHE A 118 -2.50 -10.42 0.64
CA PHE A 118 -2.09 -11.45 -0.32
C PHE A 118 -1.01 -12.31 0.30
N ARG A 119 -0.97 -13.59 -0.06
CA ARG A 119 0.10 -14.48 0.35
C ARG A 119 0.63 -15.24 -0.85
N LEU A 120 1.95 -15.30 -0.96
CA LEU A 120 2.67 -16.18 -1.89
C LEU A 120 3.48 -17.15 -1.02
N HIS A 121 3.11 -18.44 -1.07
CA HIS A 121 3.53 -19.39 -0.06
C HIS A 121 3.09 -18.86 1.33
N ASP A 122 3.96 -18.75 2.29
CA ASP A 122 3.61 -18.21 3.61
C ASP A 122 4.01 -16.73 3.79
N SER A 123 4.42 -16.08 2.72
CA SER A 123 4.92 -14.71 2.76
C SER A 123 3.80 -13.72 2.46
N PRO A 124 3.44 -12.86 3.42
CA PRO A 124 2.33 -11.92 3.24
C PRO A 124 2.78 -10.63 2.60
N ILE A 125 1.86 -10.00 1.88
CA ILE A 125 1.95 -8.60 1.47
C ILE A 125 0.61 -7.95 1.77
N LEU A 126 0.63 -6.80 2.42
CA LEU A 126 -0.57 -6.06 2.78
C LEU A 126 -0.60 -4.76 2.00
N VAL A 127 -1.67 -4.57 1.24
CA VAL A 127 -1.87 -3.38 0.40
C VAL A 127 -3.05 -2.61 0.92
N THR A 128 -2.85 -1.33 1.21
CA THR A 128 -3.92 -0.42 1.61
C THR A 128 -4.02 0.69 0.57
N GLU A 129 -5.20 0.81 -0.03
CA GLU A 129 -5.50 1.85 -1.02
C GLU A 129 -6.40 2.89 -0.36
N VAL A 130 -5.97 4.14 -0.37
CA VAL A 130 -6.76 5.27 0.13
C VAL A 130 -7.30 6.01 -1.08
N PHE A 131 -8.63 6.09 -1.17
CA PHE A 131 -9.30 6.71 -2.30
C PHE A 131 -9.39 8.22 -2.09
N LEU A 132 -8.85 8.97 -3.04
CA LEU A 132 -8.88 10.43 -3.01
C LEU A 132 -10.17 10.93 -3.66
N PRO A 133 -10.64 12.15 -3.30
CA PRO A 133 -11.93 12.65 -3.80
C PRO A 133 -12.03 12.67 -5.32
N GLU A 134 -10.92 12.94 -6.00
CA GLU A 134 -10.86 13.07 -7.45
C GLU A 134 -11.17 11.76 -8.19
N ILE A 135 -11.13 10.62 -7.49
CA ILE A 135 -11.49 9.33 -8.12
C ILE A 135 -12.95 9.32 -8.60
N LEU A 136 -13.81 10.07 -7.92
CA LEU A 136 -15.23 10.15 -8.29
C LEU A 136 -15.46 10.95 -9.57
N ALA A 137 -14.48 11.70 -10.02
CA ALA A 137 -14.57 12.51 -11.23
C ALA A 137 -14.09 11.78 -12.50
N LEU A 138 -13.65 10.54 -12.37
CA LEU A 138 -13.17 9.74 -13.51
C LEU A 138 -14.31 9.20 -14.37
#